data_c81f35594765f1607ec00499972ab476
#
_entry.id   c81f35594765f1607ec00499972ab476
#
_cell.length_a   1.000
_cell.length_b   1.000
_cell.length_c   1.000
_cell.angle_alpha   90.00
_cell.angle_beta   90.00
_cell.angle_gamma   90.00
#
_symmetry.space_group_name_H-M   'P 1'
#
loop_
_entity.id
_entity.type
_entity.pdbx_description
1 polymer ?
#
loop_
_entity_poly.entity_id
_entity_poly.type
_entity_poly.pdbx_seq_one_letter_code
_entity_poly.pdbx_strand_id
1 'polypeptide(L)'
;MTKYEQIKLIQIALYVLQKTGGIDYYHLFKILYFAELKHLEKWGARITSDSFYALDYGPVPTYLYDVVKGGDIPNTDLLKLFSDNVQFAGKDAPNVLLPKAEVNMNYISQSEIEALNASIEENAHLTFSQLKNKSHDSAWYEAYNQTGSK
;
A
#
# COMPACT_ATOMS: atom_id res chain seq x y z
N MET A 1 -16.24 0.51 0.52
CA MET A 1 -15.64 0.78 -0.82
C MET A 1 -16.52 0.20 -1.92
N THR A 2 -16.68 0.93 -3.01
CA THR A 2 -17.37 0.42 -4.20
C THR A 2 -16.54 -0.71 -4.83
N LYS A 3 -17.18 -1.46 -5.75
CA LYS A 3 -16.46 -2.50 -6.48
C LYS A 3 -15.27 -1.91 -7.28
N TYR A 4 -15.50 -0.76 -7.93
CA TYR A 4 -14.44 -0.07 -8.67
C TYR A 4 -13.29 0.31 -7.74
N GLU A 5 -13.58 0.86 -6.58
CA GLU A 5 -12.55 1.27 -5.61
C GLU A 5 -11.74 0.09 -5.10
N GLN A 6 -12.39 -1.06 -4.88
CA GLN A 6 -11.70 -2.28 -4.48
C GLN A 6 -10.76 -2.79 -5.57
N ILE A 7 -11.24 -2.82 -6.81
CA ILE A 7 -10.41 -3.24 -7.94
C ILE A 7 -9.21 -2.29 -8.09
N LYS A 8 -9.46 -0.99 -8.03
CA LYS A 8 -8.38 0.00 -8.15
C LYS A 8 -7.33 -0.18 -7.06
N LEU A 9 -7.73 -0.39 -5.82
CA LEU A 9 -6.80 -0.61 -4.71
C LEU A 9 -5.85 -1.79 -5.00
N ILE A 10 -6.40 -2.90 -5.47
CA ILE A 10 -5.60 -4.08 -5.79
C ILE A 10 -4.70 -3.82 -7.00
N GLN A 11 -5.19 -3.12 -8.03
CA GLN A 11 -4.36 -2.79 -9.19
C GLN A 11 -3.20 -1.86 -8.83
N ILE A 12 -3.42 -0.91 -7.93
CA ILE A 12 -2.37 -0.03 -7.43
C ILE A 12 -1.29 -0.83 -6.68
N ALA A 13 -1.70 -1.73 -5.80
CA ALA A 13 -0.75 -2.61 -5.10
C ALA A 13 0.00 -3.50 -6.08
N LEU A 14 -0.71 -4.09 -7.04
CA LEU A 14 -0.13 -4.96 -8.07
C LEU A 14 0.90 -4.20 -8.91
N TYR A 15 0.64 -2.94 -9.24
CA TYR A 15 1.59 -2.09 -9.97
C TYR A 15 2.92 -1.99 -9.24
N VAL A 16 2.88 -1.73 -7.93
CA VAL A 16 4.11 -1.64 -7.12
C VAL A 16 4.84 -2.99 -7.13
N LEU A 17 4.11 -4.08 -6.98
CA LEU A 17 4.70 -5.41 -6.96
C LEU A 17 5.34 -5.77 -8.30
N GLN A 18 4.73 -5.40 -9.43
CA GLN A 18 5.34 -5.63 -10.73
C GLN A 18 6.60 -4.81 -10.92
N LYS A 19 6.58 -3.54 -10.52
CA LYS A 19 7.74 -2.65 -10.68
C LYS A 19 8.91 -3.07 -9.82
N THR A 20 8.66 -3.64 -8.65
CA THR A 20 9.72 -4.08 -7.74
C THR A 20 10.13 -5.53 -7.97
N GLY A 21 9.35 -6.30 -8.71
CA GLY A 21 9.55 -7.75 -8.84
C GLY A 21 9.13 -8.53 -7.61
N GLY A 22 8.37 -7.91 -6.73
CA GLY A 22 7.97 -8.44 -5.44
C GLY A 22 8.69 -7.74 -4.30
N ILE A 23 7.99 -7.52 -3.21
CA ILE A 23 8.56 -6.82 -2.04
C ILE A 23 7.75 -7.22 -0.80
N ASP A 24 8.34 -7.09 0.38
CA ASP A 24 7.61 -7.35 1.62
C ASP A 24 6.48 -6.34 1.81
N TYR A 25 5.43 -6.75 2.52
CA TYR A 25 4.25 -5.91 2.62
C TYR A 25 4.47 -4.63 3.44
N TYR A 26 5.44 -4.60 4.35
CA TYR A 26 5.75 -3.36 5.06
C TYR A 26 6.31 -2.30 4.11
N HIS A 27 7.21 -2.69 3.21
CA HIS A 27 7.69 -1.79 2.16
C HIS A 27 6.55 -1.36 1.24
N LEU A 28 5.70 -2.30 0.84
CA LEU A 28 4.54 -1.99 0.00
C LEU A 28 3.67 -0.91 0.65
N PHE A 29 3.34 -1.08 1.93
CA PHE A 29 2.49 -0.12 2.64
C PHE A 29 3.12 1.27 2.70
N LYS A 30 4.43 1.35 2.95
CA LYS A 30 5.13 2.63 3.01
C LYS A 30 5.26 3.29 1.64
N ILE A 31 5.52 2.49 0.61
CA ILE A 31 5.56 3.00 -0.77
C ILE A 31 4.20 3.61 -1.14
N LEU A 32 3.11 2.92 -0.79
CA LEU A 32 1.76 3.42 -1.06
C LEU A 32 1.47 4.69 -0.26
N TYR A 33 1.87 4.74 1.00
CA TYR A 33 1.68 5.91 1.84
C TYR A 33 2.37 7.14 1.25
N PHE A 34 3.64 7.02 0.88
CA PHE A 34 4.39 8.14 0.32
C PHE A 34 3.89 8.52 -1.08
N ALA A 35 3.42 7.57 -1.88
CA ALA A 35 2.80 7.87 -3.16
C ALA A 35 1.52 8.70 -2.97
N GLU A 36 0.69 8.34 -1.99
CA GLU A 36 -0.52 9.09 -1.66
C GLU A 36 -0.20 10.53 -1.25
N LEU A 37 0.83 10.71 -0.40
CA LEU A 37 1.25 12.05 0.01
C LEU A 37 1.72 12.89 -1.18
N LYS A 38 2.51 12.29 -2.07
CA LYS A 38 3.00 12.98 -3.26
C LYS A 38 1.86 13.41 -4.18
N HIS A 39 0.91 12.52 -4.39
CA HIS A 39 -0.23 12.79 -5.27
C HIS A 39 -1.14 13.86 -4.65
N LEU A 40 -1.40 13.75 -3.36
CA LEU A 40 -2.23 14.71 -2.63
C LEU A 40 -1.61 16.10 -2.65
N GLU A 41 -0.30 16.19 -2.42
CA GLU A 41 0.42 17.46 -2.43
C GLU A 41 0.39 18.14 -3.79
N LYS A 42 0.61 17.38 -4.85
CA LYS A 42 0.69 17.91 -6.21
C LYS A 42 -0.68 18.15 -6.86
N TRP A 43 -1.63 17.23 -6.62
CA TRP A 43 -2.89 17.22 -7.35
C TRP A 43 -4.12 17.45 -6.48
N GLY A 44 -3.96 17.50 -5.16
CA GLY A 44 -5.06 17.70 -4.23
C GLY A 44 -6.05 16.53 -4.17
N ALA A 45 -5.63 15.34 -4.57
CA ALA A 45 -6.49 14.15 -4.63
C ALA A 45 -5.73 12.91 -4.21
N ARG A 46 -6.47 11.94 -3.64
CA ARG A 46 -5.96 10.64 -3.26
C ARG A 46 -5.87 9.72 -4.47
N ILE A 47 -4.99 8.73 -4.41
CA ILE A 47 -4.88 7.68 -5.43
C ILE A 47 -5.96 6.63 -5.21
N THR A 48 -6.10 6.15 -3.97
CA THR A 48 -7.10 5.13 -3.61
C THR A 48 -8.06 5.65 -2.57
N SER A 49 -9.13 4.90 -2.34
CA SER A 49 -10.13 5.20 -1.31
C SER A 49 -9.80 4.56 0.04
N ASP A 50 -8.69 3.82 0.12
CA ASP A 50 -8.26 3.24 1.39
C ASP A 50 -7.76 4.34 2.32
N SER A 51 -8.02 4.19 3.61
CA SER A 51 -7.53 5.12 4.62
C SER A 51 -6.27 4.55 5.27
N PHE A 52 -5.48 5.42 5.89
CA PHE A 52 -4.31 5.01 6.64
C PHE A 52 -4.55 5.22 8.13
N TYR A 53 -4.06 4.29 8.95
CA TYR A 53 -4.06 4.48 10.39
C TYR A 53 -2.66 4.21 10.96
N ALA A 54 -2.39 4.81 12.12
CA ALA A 54 -1.05 4.79 12.70
C ALA A 54 -0.83 3.52 13.53
N LEU A 55 0.21 2.78 13.18
CA LEU A 55 0.77 1.72 14.02
C LEU A 55 2.11 2.17 14.57
N ASP A 56 2.69 1.39 15.49
CA ASP A 56 4.00 1.73 16.10
C ASP A 56 5.10 1.89 15.05
N TYR A 57 5.03 1.14 13.97
CA TYR A 57 6.02 1.18 12.88
C TYR A 57 5.59 2.06 11.72
N GLY A 58 4.59 2.93 11.92
CA GLY A 58 4.16 3.92 10.95
C GLY A 58 2.79 3.65 10.35
N PRO A 59 2.34 4.49 9.42
CA PRO A 59 1.02 4.37 8.82
C PRO A 59 0.89 3.15 7.91
N VAL A 60 -0.29 2.52 7.95
CA VAL A 60 -0.62 1.38 7.09
C VAL A 60 -2.00 1.59 6.47
N PRO A 61 -2.22 1.11 5.23
CA PRO A 61 -3.54 1.20 4.59
C PRO A 61 -4.49 0.21 5.25
N THR A 62 -5.63 0.70 5.70
CA THR A 62 -6.56 -0.05 6.54
C THR A 62 -7.08 -1.33 5.88
N TYR A 63 -7.68 -1.21 4.70
CA TYR A 63 -8.27 -2.36 4.02
C TYR A 63 -7.22 -3.31 3.49
N LEU A 64 -6.16 -2.76 2.90
CA LEU A 64 -5.09 -3.59 2.36
C LEU A 64 -4.33 -4.34 3.46
N TYR A 65 -4.10 -3.68 4.59
CA TYR A 65 -3.47 -4.31 5.75
C TYR A 65 -4.27 -5.52 6.22
N ASP A 66 -5.59 -5.37 6.36
CA ASP A 66 -6.46 -6.45 6.81
C ASP A 66 -6.43 -7.63 5.84
N VAL A 67 -6.48 -7.37 4.54
CA VAL A 67 -6.43 -8.42 3.52
C VAL A 67 -5.11 -9.19 3.57
N VAL A 68 -4.01 -8.45 3.70
CA VAL A 68 -2.66 -9.06 3.72
C VAL A 68 -2.43 -9.83 5.01
N LYS A 69 -2.84 -9.30 6.14
CA LYS A 69 -2.58 -9.91 7.44
C LYS A 69 -3.60 -10.99 7.82
N GLY A 70 -4.66 -11.14 7.04
CA GLY A 70 -5.67 -12.16 7.31
C GLY A 70 -6.51 -11.93 8.54
N GLY A 71 -6.77 -10.66 8.88
CA GLY A 71 -7.62 -10.31 10.01
C GLY A 71 -9.09 -10.64 9.77
N ASP A 72 -9.94 -10.29 10.74
CA ASP A 72 -11.39 -10.47 10.65
C ASP A 72 -11.98 -9.52 9.63
N ILE A 73 -11.94 -9.90 8.37
CA ILE A 73 -12.38 -9.04 7.30
C ILE A 73 -13.76 -9.48 6.84
N PRO A 74 -14.76 -8.60 6.95
CA PRO A 74 -16.05 -8.91 6.38
C PRO A 74 -16.07 -8.82 4.85
N ASN A 75 -15.05 -8.23 4.22
CA ASN A 75 -15.04 -7.99 2.78
C ASN A 75 -14.40 -9.16 2.02
N THR A 76 -15.21 -10.17 1.68
CA THR A 76 -14.76 -11.34 0.93
C THR A 76 -14.41 -11.01 -0.52
N ASP A 77 -15.04 -9.98 -1.11
CA ASP A 77 -14.76 -9.57 -2.48
C ASP A 77 -13.34 -9.02 -2.62
N LEU A 78 -12.92 -8.18 -1.68
CA LEU A 78 -11.57 -7.63 -1.67
C LEU A 78 -10.53 -8.74 -1.47
N LEU A 79 -10.81 -9.67 -0.58
CA LEU A 79 -9.93 -10.82 -0.35
C LEU A 79 -9.75 -11.65 -1.62
N LYS A 80 -10.85 -11.88 -2.35
CA LYS A 80 -10.79 -12.63 -3.61
C LYS A 80 -9.97 -11.88 -4.66
N LEU A 81 -10.19 -10.58 -4.80
CA LEU A 81 -9.41 -9.75 -5.72
C LEU A 81 -7.92 -9.81 -5.38
N PHE A 82 -7.60 -9.73 -4.10
CA PHE A 82 -6.22 -9.84 -3.66
C PHE A 82 -5.64 -11.22 -4.03
N SER A 83 -6.33 -12.28 -3.70
CA SER A 83 -5.86 -13.65 -3.97
C SER A 83 -5.71 -13.95 -5.45
N ASP A 84 -6.56 -13.37 -6.30
CA ASP A 84 -6.48 -13.56 -7.75
C ASP A 84 -5.28 -12.86 -8.37
N ASN A 85 -4.75 -11.82 -7.73
CA ASN A 85 -3.73 -10.95 -8.31
C ASN A 85 -2.38 -10.99 -7.61
N VAL A 86 -2.35 -11.42 -6.35
CA VAL A 86 -1.17 -11.36 -5.50
C VAL A 86 -1.00 -12.69 -4.77
N GLN A 87 0.24 -13.08 -4.56
CA GLN A 87 0.56 -14.27 -3.78
C GLN A 87 1.73 -14.00 -2.85
N PHE A 88 1.82 -14.75 -1.77
CA PHE A 88 2.99 -14.74 -0.91
C PHE A 88 4.11 -15.54 -1.53
N ALA A 89 5.36 -15.12 -1.32
CA ALA A 89 6.52 -15.77 -1.92
C ALA A 89 6.75 -17.19 -1.39
N GLY A 90 6.42 -17.45 -0.12
CA GLY A 90 6.57 -18.78 0.47
C GLY A 90 7.27 -18.75 1.82
N LYS A 91 7.61 -19.93 2.34
CA LYS A 91 8.14 -20.09 3.69
C LYS A 91 9.47 -19.40 3.93
N ASP A 92 10.30 -19.31 2.89
CA ASP A 92 11.62 -18.69 3.00
C ASP A 92 11.54 -17.16 3.05
N ALA A 93 10.43 -16.60 2.58
CA ALA A 93 10.18 -15.16 2.59
C ALA A 93 8.70 -14.91 2.90
N PRO A 94 8.26 -15.17 4.14
CA PRO A 94 6.84 -15.21 4.47
C PRO A 94 6.14 -13.85 4.38
N ASN A 95 6.89 -12.75 4.41
CA ASN A 95 6.31 -11.41 4.35
C ASN A 95 6.37 -10.80 2.96
N VAL A 96 6.99 -11.49 1.99
CA VAL A 96 7.16 -10.98 0.63
C VAL A 96 5.94 -11.32 -0.21
N LEU A 97 5.44 -10.31 -0.92
CA LEU A 97 4.34 -10.44 -1.86
C LEU A 97 4.88 -10.41 -3.29
N LEU A 98 4.32 -11.25 -4.13
CA LEU A 98 4.67 -11.34 -5.55
C LEU A 98 3.45 -11.05 -6.42
N PRO A 99 3.65 -10.44 -7.59
CA PRO A 99 2.56 -10.30 -8.55
C PRO A 99 2.21 -11.66 -9.13
N LYS A 100 0.91 -11.92 -9.29
CA LYS A 100 0.38 -13.17 -9.82
C LYS A 100 -0.36 -12.94 -11.14
N ALA A 101 -0.62 -11.68 -11.47
CA ALA A 101 -1.33 -11.27 -12.67
C ALA A 101 -0.72 -10.00 -13.22
N GLU A 102 -1.10 -9.63 -14.42
CA GLU A 102 -0.68 -8.34 -15.01
C GLU A 102 -1.57 -7.22 -14.54
N VAL A 103 -1.00 -6.01 -14.39
CA VAL A 103 -1.75 -4.82 -14.01
C VAL A 103 -2.69 -4.42 -15.14
N ASN A 104 -3.92 -4.11 -14.77
CA ASN A 104 -4.85 -3.45 -15.69
C ASN A 104 -4.67 -1.94 -15.57
N MET A 105 -3.94 -1.36 -16.52
CA MET A 105 -3.58 0.06 -16.49
C MET A 105 -4.78 1.00 -16.68
N ASN A 106 -5.94 0.46 -17.08
CA ASN A 106 -7.15 1.28 -17.19
C ASN A 106 -7.63 1.84 -15.85
N TYR A 107 -7.16 1.28 -14.74
CA TYR A 107 -7.50 1.74 -13.40
C TYR A 107 -6.53 2.77 -12.83
N ILE A 108 -5.44 3.07 -13.53
CA ILE A 108 -4.38 3.93 -13.00
C ILE A 108 -4.15 5.11 -13.95
N SER A 109 -4.26 6.33 -13.45
CA SER A 109 -4.05 7.54 -14.25
C SER A 109 -2.56 7.86 -14.36
N GLN A 110 -2.22 8.75 -15.31
CA GLN A 110 -0.85 9.17 -15.51
C GLN A 110 -0.26 9.85 -14.26
N SER A 111 -1.03 10.70 -13.59
CA SER A 111 -0.56 11.37 -12.37
C SER A 111 -0.29 10.37 -11.25
N GLU A 112 -1.09 9.32 -11.18
CA GLU A 112 -0.90 8.25 -10.18
C GLU A 112 0.34 7.42 -10.50
N ILE A 113 0.57 7.11 -11.77
CA ILE A 113 1.78 6.41 -12.20
C ILE A 113 3.04 7.20 -11.80
N GLU A 114 3.03 8.51 -12.02
CA GLU A 114 4.15 9.37 -11.64
C GLU A 114 4.42 9.34 -10.16
N ALA A 115 3.37 9.45 -9.33
CA ALA A 115 3.51 9.41 -7.88
C ALA A 115 4.01 8.04 -7.40
N LEU A 116 3.48 6.96 -7.97
CA LEU A 116 3.89 5.61 -7.62
C LEU A 116 5.35 5.36 -8.00
N ASN A 117 5.75 5.74 -9.22
CA ASN A 117 7.12 5.55 -9.66
C ASN A 117 8.12 6.34 -8.80
N ALA A 118 7.79 7.57 -8.47
CA ALA A 118 8.64 8.39 -7.61
C ALA A 118 8.78 7.77 -6.22
N SER A 119 7.69 7.29 -5.65
CA SER A 119 7.71 6.65 -4.33
C SER A 119 8.50 5.34 -4.34
N ILE A 120 8.35 4.53 -5.38
CA ILE A 120 9.12 3.28 -5.53
C ILE A 120 10.61 3.61 -5.59
N GLU A 121 11.00 4.57 -6.41
CA GLU A 121 12.40 4.96 -6.57
C GLU A 121 13.02 5.44 -5.26
N GLU A 122 12.27 6.23 -4.49
CA GLU A 122 12.78 6.80 -3.23
C GLU A 122 12.79 5.81 -2.09
N ASN A 123 11.90 4.82 -2.07
CA ASN A 123 11.63 4.05 -0.87
C ASN A 123 11.90 2.55 -0.96
N ALA A 124 11.86 1.95 -2.15
CA ALA A 124 11.96 0.49 -2.27
C ALA A 124 13.29 -0.07 -1.76
N HIS A 125 14.37 0.69 -1.86
CA HIS A 125 15.70 0.27 -1.43
C HIS A 125 16.02 0.61 0.03
N LEU A 126 15.14 1.34 0.72
CA LEU A 126 15.37 1.72 2.12
C LEU A 126 15.16 0.53 3.04
N THR A 127 15.85 0.52 4.19
CA THR A 127 15.62 -0.50 5.20
C THR A 127 14.30 -0.25 5.93
N PHE A 128 13.82 -1.26 6.64
CA PHE A 128 12.63 -1.12 7.48
C PHE A 128 12.79 0.05 8.47
N SER A 129 13.93 0.15 9.12
CA SER A 129 14.19 1.24 10.09
C SER A 129 14.16 2.61 9.43
N GLN A 130 14.75 2.72 8.25
CA GLN A 130 14.74 3.99 7.50
C GLN A 130 13.33 4.39 7.09
N LEU A 131 12.55 3.44 6.61
CA LEU A 131 11.15 3.68 6.24
C LEU A 131 10.29 4.05 7.45
N LYS A 132 10.50 3.35 8.56
CA LYS A 132 9.80 3.65 9.81
C LYS A 132 10.05 5.09 10.23
N ASN A 133 11.31 5.49 10.29
CA ASN A 133 11.68 6.85 10.68
C ASN A 133 11.13 7.90 9.71
N LYS A 134 11.24 7.63 8.41
CA LYS A 134 10.73 8.54 7.39
C LYS A 134 9.21 8.72 7.48
N SER A 135 8.47 7.66 7.79
CA SER A 135 7.02 7.68 7.85
C SER A 135 6.46 8.25 9.16
N HIS A 136 7.31 8.49 10.16
CA HIS A 136 6.92 9.16 11.39
C HIS A 136 6.93 10.68 11.16
N ASP A 137 6.11 11.13 10.23
CA ASP A 137 5.96 12.55 9.90
C ASP A 137 4.90 13.20 10.81
N SER A 138 4.65 14.48 10.61
CA SER A 138 3.69 15.24 11.43
C SER A 138 2.29 14.64 11.39
N ALA A 139 1.84 14.20 10.22
CA ALA A 139 0.50 13.63 10.06
C ALA A 139 0.37 12.32 10.82
N TRP A 140 1.37 11.43 10.71
CA TRP A 140 1.39 10.20 11.47
C TRP A 140 1.41 10.45 12.97
N TYR A 141 2.32 11.33 13.39
CA TYR A 141 2.53 11.63 14.80
C TYR A 141 1.28 12.20 15.45
N GLU A 142 0.61 13.11 14.76
CA GLU A 142 -0.64 13.69 15.23
C GLU A 142 -1.73 12.63 15.37
N ALA A 143 -1.90 11.78 14.37
CA ALA A 143 -2.88 10.70 14.41
C ALA A 143 -2.58 9.69 15.52
N TYR A 144 -1.31 9.33 15.71
CA TYR A 144 -0.88 8.41 16.75
C TYR A 144 -1.19 8.96 18.15
N ASN A 145 -0.90 10.23 18.38
CA ASN A 145 -1.13 10.87 19.68
C ASN A 145 -2.62 11.04 19.99
N GLN A 146 -3.46 11.19 18.95
CA GLN A 146 -4.92 11.33 19.13
C GLN A 146 -5.60 9.99 19.39
N THR A 147 -5.17 8.94 18.71
CA THR A 147 -5.83 7.64 18.72
C THR A 147 -5.11 6.56 19.54
N GLY A 148 -3.87 6.82 19.91
CA GLY A 148 -3.00 5.84 20.51
C GLY A 148 -2.49 4.82 19.51
N SER A 149 -1.72 3.86 20.02
CA SER A 149 -1.20 2.77 19.20
C SER A 149 -2.31 1.78 18.85
N LYS A 150 -2.30 1.32 17.66
CA LYS A 150 -3.21 0.27 17.20
C LYS A 150 -2.52 -1.08 17.25
#